data_56b623b17aed033ebee9b11d5cd0ef35
#
_entry.id   56b623b17aed033ebee9b11d5cd0ef35
#
_cell.length_a   1.000
_cell.length_b   1.000
_cell.length_c   1.000
_cell.angle_alpha   90.00
_cell.angle_beta   90.00
_cell.angle_gamma   90.00
#
_symmetry.space_group_name_H-M   'P 1'
#
loop_
_entity.id
_entity.type
_entity.pdbx_description
1 polymer ?
#
loop_
_entity_poly.entity_id
_entity_poly.type
_entity_poly.pdbx_seq_one_letter_code
_entity_poly.pdbx_strand_id
1 'polypeptide(L)'
;MIQFQKAVKEQVRLRLAIYGPAGAGKTASALRIAHGIGGKIAFIDTENYSASRYADGLNYAGGFVPFNFDVVSLTKPTIENYLEAIQSADNAGYNVLIIDSLSHGWQELLEEIDRIAKTKYRGNSWSAWSDGTPKQKSLIRAITQSNMHIIATMRSKTEWETGKDEKTGKSKPVRIGLAPEQGKGIEYEFDMLMEINDSHYATIIKDRSGKFQDMEIHCPDEKFGKELAEWLTQGVVPVRPAPQPEPISIAKPTVPKPKPAVPKPAVPESKFSAISAEEKQNIINLQNRLRDMVENFSRQNLRGYGNRDKAREEIYACLGTHTIGECFNAEYLQSMINMLEEWQKKTDIPFSPAPPKDEQINAILQEIDNKLKVKYMPESVG
;
A
#
# COMPACT_ATOMS: atom_id res chain seq x y z
N MET A 1 -0.85 -28.51 -13.13
CA MET A 1 0.42 -28.23 -13.83
C MET A 1 0.38 -26.78 -14.29
N ILE A 2 1.44 -26.00 -14.06
CA ILE A 2 1.58 -24.63 -14.58
C ILE A 2 1.99 -24.75 -16.05
N GLN A 3 1.26 -24.05 -16.95
CA GLN A 3 1.55 -24.06 -18.39
C GLN A 3 1.78 -22.61 -18.85
N PHE A 4 2.81 -22.41 -19.67
CA PHE A 4 3.03 -21.13 -20.33
C PHE A 4 2.25 -21.09 -21.64
N GLN A 5 1.60 -19.96 -21.90
CA GLN A 5 0.88 -19.69 -23.12
C GLN A 5 1.48 -18.47 -23.81
N LYS A 6 1.34 -18.39 -25.14
CA LYS A 6 1.75 -17.19 -25.89
C LYS A 6 0.90 -15.99 -25.44
N ALA A 7 1.55 -14.91 -25.03
CA ALA A 7 0.85 -13.69 -24.66
C ALA A 7 0.10 -13.10 -25.87
N VAL A 8 -1.14 -12.71 -25.63
CA VAL A 8 -1.97 -11.97 -26.58
C VAL A 8 -2.46 -10.70 -25.91
N LYS A 9 -2.70 -9.64 -26.68
CA LYS A 9 -3.29 -8.42 -26.13
C LYS A 9 -4.74 -8.70 -25.77
N GLU A 10 -5.09 -8.52 -24.51
CA GLU A 10 -6.44 -8.68 -23.98
C GLU A 10 -7.08 -7.31 -23.73
N GLN A 11 -8.41 -7.26 -23.79
CA GLN A 11 -9.16 -6.12 -23.30
C GLN A 11 -9.00 -6.01 -21.79
N VAL A 12 -8.76 -4.82 -21.29
CA VAL A 12 -8.51 -4.58 -19.87
C VAL A 12 -9.46 -3.53 -19.30
N ARG A 13 -9.67 -3.58 -18.00
CA ARG A 13 -10.42 -2.57 -17.28
C ARG A 13 -9.46 -1.51 -16.74
N LEU A 14 -9.81 -0.25 -16.93
CA LEU A 14 -9.03 0.90 -16.48
C LEU A 14 -8.92 0.92 -14.95
N ARG A 15 -7.73 1.20 -14.46
CA ARG A 15 -7.43 1.61 -13.08
C ARG A 15 -6.73 2.95 -13.14
N LEU A 16 -7.52 4.03 -13.08
CA LEU A 16 -7.03 5.40 -13.12
C LEU A 16 -7.08 6.01 -11.73
N ALA A 17 -5.97 6.56 -11.28
CA ALA A 17 -5.93 7.41 -10.10
C ALA A 17 -5.67 8.87 -10.51
N ILE A 18 -6.45 9.78 -9.95
CA ILE A 18 -6.35 11.23 -10.20
C ILE A 18 -6.04 11.90 -8.86
N TYR A 19 -4.94 12.62 -8.74
CA TYR A 19 -4.63 13.36 -7.53
C TYR A 19 -4.25 14.81 -7.81
N GLY A 20 -4.37 15.64 -6.79
CA GLY A 20 -4.07 17.06 -6.91
C GLY A 20 -4.65 17.89 -5.74
N PRO A 21 -4.35 19.19 -5.67
CA PRO A 21 -4.84 20.08 -4.63
C PRO A 21 -6.36 20.25 -4.65
N ALA A 22 -6.89 20.87 -3.61
CA ALA A 22 -8.30 21.26 -3.57
C ALA A 22 -8.61 22.26 -4.70
N GLY A 23 -9.75 22.07 -5.36
CA GLY A 23 -10.16 22.95 -6.47
C GLY A 23 -9.51 22.64 -7.83
N ALA A 24 -8.54 21.71 -7.92
CA ALA A 24 -7.88 21.35 -9.19
C ALA A 24 -8.81 20.73 -10.25
N GLY A 25 -10.04 20.35 -9.90
CA GLY A 25 -11.00 19.79 -10.86
C GLY A 25 -11.02 18.25 -10.92
N LYS A 26 -10.50 17.55 -9.91
CA LYS A 26 -10.44 16.08 -9.87
C LYS A 26 -11.79 15.40 -10.12
N THR A 27 -12.82 15.80 -9.38
CA THR A 27 -14.19 15.27 -9.50
C THR A 27 -14.77 15.50 -10.88
N ALA A 28 -14.64 16.73 -11.40
CA ALA A 28 -15.13 17.09 -12.73
C ALA A 28 -14.42 16.29 -13.82
N SER A 29 -13.10 16.16 -13.75
CA SER A 29 -12.31 15.35 -14.70
C SER A 29 -12.68 13.88 -14.62
N ALA A 30 -12.88 13.32 -13.41
CA ALA A 30 -13.30 11.95 -13.23
C ALA A 30 -14.66 11.66 -13.90
N LEU A 31 -15.65 12.56 -13.69
CA LEU A 31 -16.97 12.45 -14.31
C LEU A 31 -16.91 12.58 -15.84
N ARG A 32 -16.14 13.53 -16.37
CA ARG A 32 -15.99 13.74 -17.81
C ARG A 32 -15.31 12.57 -18.49
N ILE A 33 -14.23 12.05 -17.90
CA ILE A 33 -13.54 10.85 -18.38
C ILE A 33 -14.48 9.64 -18.34
N ALA A 34 -15.21 9.43 -17.23
CA ALA A 34 -16.17 8.34 -17.09
C ALA A 34 -17.29 8.44 -18.15
N HIS A 35 -17.80 9.64 -18.40
CA HIS A 35 -18.79 9.89 -19.44
C HIS A 35 -18.25 9.55 -20.84
N GLY A 36 -16.98 9.89 -21.10
CA GLY A 36 -16.30 9.52 -22.34
C GLY A 36 -16.09 8.02 -22.52
N ILE A 37 -15.79 7.29 -21.45
CA ILE A 37 -15.70 5.82 -21.45
C ILE A 37 -17.07 5.19 -21.76
N GLY A 38 -18.13 5.79 -21.20
CA GLY A 38 -19.52 5.40 -21.46
C GLY A 38 -20.02 4.23 -20.60
N GLY A 39 -21.30 3.89 -20.83
CA GLY A 39 -22.02 2.88 -20.04
C GLY A 39 -22.61 3.47 -18.74
N LYS A 40 -23.05 2.59 -17.84
CA LYS A 40 -23.60 2.99 -16.54
C LYS A 40 -22.48 3.41 -15.60
N ILE A 41 -22.64 4.57 -14.97
CA ILE A 41 -21.65 5.13 -14.04
C ILE A 41 -22.18 5.06 -12.62
N ALA A 42 -21.43 4.44 -11.71
CA ALA A 42 -21.63 4.53 -10.28
C ALA A 42 -20.62 5.49 -9.66
N PHE A 43 -21.01 6.16 -8.59
CA PHE A 43 -20.18 7.14 -7.88
C PHE A 43 -20.24 6.87 -6.37
N ILE A 44 -19.08 6.64 -5.75
CA ILE A 44 -18.93 6.61 -4.30
C ILE A 44 -18.46 7.99 -3.86
N ASP A 45 -19.35 8.71 -3.17
CA ASP A 45 -19.07 10.06 -2.64
C ASP A 45 -18.76 10.00 -1.15
N THR A 46 -17.57 10.46 -0.79
CA THR A 46 -17.13 10.61 0.60
C THR A 46 -16.89 12.09 0.97
N GLU A 47 -17.21 13.00 0.05
CA GLU A 47 -17.00 14.45 0.21
C GLU A 47 -18.32 15.21 0.49
N ASN A 48 -19.14 14.67 1.40
CA ASN A 48 -20.36 15.34 1.88
C ASN A 48 -21.31 15.78 0.77
N TYR A 49 -21.74 14.82 -0.05
CA TYR A 49 -22.69 15.05 -1.15
C TYR A 49 -22.17 15.98 -2.25
N SER A 50 -20.85 16.06 -2.42
CA SER A 50 -20.23 16.90 -3.47
C SER A 50 -20.61 16.46 -4.88
N ALA A 51 -20.79 15.15 -5.08
CA ALA A 51 -21.22 14.57 -6.36
C ALA A 51 -22.58 15.09 -6.82
N SER A 52 -23.52 15.32 -5.90
CA SER A 52 -24.87 15.81 -6.23
C SER A 52 -24.87 17.19 -6.93
N ARG A 53 -23.81 17.96 -6.77
CA ARG A 53 -23.65 19.24 -7.47
C ARG A 53 -23.49 19.09 -8.98
N TYR A 54 -23.14 17.90 -9.43
CA TYR A 54 -22.95 17.54 -10.84
C TYR A 54 -24.12 16.75 -11.43
N ALA A 55 -25.20 16.52 -10.65
CA ALA A 55 -26.33 15.68 -11.10
C ALA A 55 -26.99 16.19 -12.36
N ASP A 56 -27.11 17.52 -12.50
CA ASP A 56 -27.68 18.16 -13.69
C ASP A 56 -26.65 18.35 -14.82
N GLY A 57 -25.38 18.07 -14.58
CA GLY A 57 -24.29 18.31 -15.51
C GLY A 57 -23.36 19.43 -15.09
N LEU A 58 -22.42 19.76 -15.95
CA LEU A 58 -21.38 20.77 -15.71
C LEU A 58 -21.39 21.85 -16.82
N ASN A 59 -21.49 23.13 -16.43
CA ASN A 59 -21.20 24.24 -17.32
C ASN A 59 -19.69 24.45 -17.40
N TYR A 60 -19.17 24.38 -18.59
CA TYR A 60 -17.76 24.49 -18.87
C TYR A 60 -17.51 25.46 -20.05
N ALA A 61 -16.27 25.93 -20.23
CA ALA A 61 -15.91 26.86 -21.29
C ALA A 61 -16.28 26.38 -22.72
N GLY A 62 -16.47 25.07 -22.91
CA GLY A 62 -16.91 24.44 -24.16
C GLY A 62 -18.43 24.20 -24.27
N GLY A 63 -19.23 24.60 -23.27
CA GLY A 63 -20.65 24.35 -23.20
C GLY A 63 -21.12 23.56 -21.99
N PHE A 64 -22.40 23.13 -22.04
CA PHE A 64 -23.00 22.32 -21.00
C PHE A 64 -22.79 20.84 -21.31
N VAL A 65 -22.29 20.08 -20.33
CA VAL A 65 -22.11 18.62 -20.39
C VAL A 65 -23.08 17.97 -19.39
N PRO A 66 -24.09 17.24 -19.84
CA PRO A 66 -24.98 16.52 -18.96
C PRO A 66 -24.28 15.26 -18.42
N PHE A 67 -24.49 14.95 -17.15
CA PHE A 67 -24.03 13.71 -16.57
C PHE A 67 -25.22 12.83 -16.18
N ASN A 68 -25.04 11.53 -16.31
CA ASN A 68 -25.98 10.53 -15.83
C ASN A 68 -25.19 9.48 -15.03
N PHE A 69 -25.35 9.50 -13.72
CA PHE A 69 -24.66 8.59 -12.80
C PHE A 69 -25.52 8.34 -11.55
N ASP A 70 -25.36 7.18 -10.96
CA ASP A 70 -25.94 6.86 -9.67
C ASP A 70 -24.89 7.07 -8.56
N VAL A 71 -25.33 7.56 -7.39
CA VAL A 71 -24.42 7.92 -6.31
C VAL A 71 -24.77 7.20 -5.02
N VAL A 72 -23.75 6.74 -4.31
CA VAL A 72 -23.82 6.34 -2.90
C VAL A 72 -22.93 7.26 -2.07
N SER A 73 -23.49 7.87 -1.02
CA SER A 73 -22.74 8.73 -0.11
C SER A 73 -22.31 7.93 1.13
N LEU A 74 -21.01 7.81 1.33
CA LEU A 74 -20.43 7.16 2.51
C LEU A 74 -20.12 8.21 3.59
N THR A 75 -21.03 8.37 4.55
CA THR A 75 -20.82 9.26 5.72
C THR A 75 -19.71 8.74 6.65
N LYS A 76 -19.43 7.44 6.62
CA LYS A 76 -18.30 6.80 7.29
C LYS A 76 -17.51 6.03 6.24
N PRO A 77 -16.40 6.57 5.76
CA PRO A 77 -15.59 5.97 4.69
C PRO A 77 -14.65 4.88 5.24
N THR A 78 -15.21 3.90 5.98
CA THR A 78 -14.45 2.72 6.43
C THR A 78 -14.12 1.81 5.26
N ILE A 79 -13.07 1.01 5.39
CA ILE A 79 -12.68 0.06 4.35
C ILE A 79 -13.83 -0.89 4.03
N GLU A 80 -14.56 -1.35 5.04
CA GLU A 80 -15.71 -2.25 4.88
C GLU A 80 -16.81 -1.61 4.03
N ASN A 81 -17.11 -0.33 4.24
CA ASN A 81 -18.14 0.38 3.48
C ASN A 81 -17.71 0.60 2.02
N TYR A 82 -16.42 0.86 1.75
CA TYR A 82 -15.92 0.86 0.38
C TYR A 82 -16.04 -0.50 -0.30
N LEU A 83 -15.69 -1.59 0.41
CA LEU A 83 -15.81 -2.94 -0.14
C LEU A 83 -17.25 -3.29 -0.48
N GLU A 84 -18.20 -2.96 0.39
CA GLU A 84 -19.62 -3.17 0.16
C GLU A 84 -20.13 -2.34 -1.05
N ALA A 85 -19.75 -1.08 -1.14
CA ALA A 85 -20.14 -0.20 -2.25
C ALA A 85 -19.56 -0.68 -3.60
N ILE A 86 -18.29 -1.06 -3.63
CA ILE A 86 -17.64 -1.61 -4.85
C ILE A 86 -18.34 -2.90 -5.29
N GLN A 87 -18.61 -3.82 -4.35
CA GLN A 87 -19.29 -5.08 -4.64
C GLN A 87 -20.72 -4.85 -5.12
N SER A 88 -21.43 -3.90 -4.51
CA SER A 88 -22.81 -3.56 -4.92
C SER A 88 -22.84 -2.99 -6.33
N ALA A 89 -21.90 -2.12 -6.68
CA ALA A 89 -21.79 -1.56 -8.03
C ALA A 89 -21.43 -2.65 -9.06
N ASP A 90 -20.52 -3.56 -8.75
CA ASP A 90 -20.15 -4.68 -9.64
C ASP A 90 -21.34 -5.60 -9.89
N ASN A 91 -22.08 -5.96 -8.82
CA ASN A 91 -23.28 -6.80 -8.91
C ASN A 91 -24.42 -6.13 -9.71
N ALA A 92 -24.53 -4.81 -9.64
CA ALA A 92 -25.53 -4.04 -10.40
C ALA A 92 -25.17 -3.81 -11.87
N GLY A 93 -23.97 -4.27 -12.29
CA GLY A 93 -23.51 -4.22 -13.67
C GLY A 93 -23.15 -2.82 -14.17
N TYR A 94 -22.61 -1.96 -13.27
CA TYR A 94 -22.06 -0.68 -13.70
C TYR A 94 -20.81 -0.90 -14.56
N ASN A 95 -20.58 -0.02 -15.53
CA ASN A 95 -19.42 -0.10 -16.40
C ASN A 95 -18.22 0.70 -15.83
N VAL A 96 -18.51 1.83 -15.21
CA VAL A 96 -17.51 2.71 -14.59
C VAL A 96 -17.90 2.97 -13.14
N LEU A 97 -16.92 2.87 -12.24
CA LEU A 97 -17.06 3.29 -10.85
C LEU A 97 -16.08 4.43 -10.57
N ILE A 98 -16.62 5.54 -10.09
CA ILE A 98 -15.85 6.67 -9.57
C ILE A 98 -15.80 6.55 -8.04
N ILE A 99 -14.62 6.73 -7.45
CA ILE A 99 -14.42 6.78 -6.00
C ILE A 99 -13.83 8.14 -5.64
N ASP A 100 -14.62 9.01 -5.02
CA ASP A 100 -14.21 10.37 -4.65
C ASP A 100 -14.45 10.63 -3.15
N SER A 101 -13.41 10.45 -2.30
CA SER A 101 -12.04 10.14 -2.62
C SER A 101 -11.51 8.94 -1.82
N LEU A 102 -10.46 8.28 -2.30
CA LEU A 102 -9.77 7.23 -1.55
C LEU A 102 -9.01 7.78 -0.32
N SER A 103 -8.69 9.07 -0.30
CA SER A 103 -7.96 9.69 0.82
C SER A 103 -8.74 9.65 2.11
N HIS A 104 -10.07 9.77 2.08
CA HIS A 104 -10.90 9.65 3.29
C HIS A 104 -10.87 8.25 3.89
N GLY A 105 -10.90 7.20 3.04
CA GLY A 105 -10.74 5.83 3.51
C GLY A 105 -9.36 5.56 4.14
N TRP A 106 -8.34 6.22 3.63
CA TRP A 106 -7.01 6.16 4.22
C TRP A 106 -6.95 6.85 5.58
N GLN A 107 -7.54 8.05 5.72
CA GLN A 107 -7.60 8.79 6.97
C GLN A 107 -8.39 7.99 8.03
N GLU A 108 -9.56 7.45 7.69
CA GLU A 108 -10.35 6.61 8.59
C GLU A 108 -9.58 5.35 9.04
N LEU A 109 -8.84 4.71 8.12
CA LEU A 109 -7.98 3.57 8.47
C LEU A 109 -6.88 3.97 9.44
N LEU A 110 -6.23 5.13 9.26
CA LEU A 110 -5.23 5.64 10.20
C LEU A 110 -5.82 5.88 11.59
N GLU A 111 -7.01 6.48 11.68
CA GLU A 111 -7.72 6.71 12.93
C GLU A 111 -8.12 5.38 13.61
N GLU A 112 -8.56 4.40 12.83
CA GLU A 112 -8.86 3.07 13.33
C GLU A 112 -7.60 2.40 13.91
N ILE A 113 -6.47 2.46 13.20
CA ILE A 113 -5.19 1.92 13.66
C ILE A 113 -4.73 2.59 14.94
N ASP A 114 -4.87 3.91 15.05
CA ASP A 114 -4.51 4.65 16.27
C ASP A 114 -5.39 4.22 17.47
N ARG A 115 -6.69 4.02 17.24
CA ARG A 115 -7.62 3.50 18.25
C ARG A 115 -7.25 2.07 18.66
N ILE A 116 -6.97 1.19 17.71
CA ILE A 116 -6.54 -0.19 17.98
C ILE A 116 -5.20 -0.21 18.74
N ALA A 117 -4.27 0.66 18.37
CA ALA A 117 -2.98 0.80 19.05
C ALA A 117 -3.19 1.11 20.54
N LYS A 118 -4.04 2.09 20.84
CA LYS A 118 -4.35 2.48 22.24
C LYS A 118 -5.05 1.38 23.03
N THR A 119 -6.00 0.68 22.42
CA THR A 119 -6.85 -0.30 23.12
C THR A 119 -6.23 -1.69 23.22
N LYS A 120 -5.60 -2.17 22.16
CA LYS A 120 -5.11 -3.55 22.04
C LYS A 120 -3.59 -3.66 22.21
N TYR A 121 -2.83 -2.66 21.74
CA TYR A 121 -1.38 -2.73 21.64
C TYR A 121 -0.64 -1.75 22.58
N ARG A 122 -1.30 -1.25 23.63
CA ARG A 122 -0.71 -0.36 24.65
C ARG A 122 -0.04 0.89 24.04
N GLY A 123 -0.63 1.44 22.99
CA GLY A 123 -0.11 2.62 22.28
C GLY A 123 0.89 2.31 21.15
N ASN A 124 1.19 1.05 20.88
CA ASN A 124 2.09 0.68 19.80
C ASN A 124 1.36 0.63 18.44
N SER A 125 1.43 1.72 17.68
CA SER A 125 0.83 1.84 16.35
C SER A 125 1.46 0.89 15.32
N TRP A 126 2.75 0.57 15.44
CA TRP A 126 3.39 -0.40 14.56
C TRP A 126 2.74 -1.78 14.65
N SER A 127 2.51 -2.27 15.88
CA SER A 127 1.82 -3.55 16.07
C SER A 127 0.37 -3.53 15.61
N ALA A 128 -0.31 -2.37 15.69
CA ALA A 128 -1.68 -2.22 15.22
C ALA A 128 -1.82 -2.32 13.69
N TRP A 129 -0.73 -2.06 12.94
CA TRP A 129 -0.71 -2.28 11.49
C TRP A 129 -0.88 -3.75 11.09
N SER A 130 -0.65 -4.71 11.98
CA SER A 130 -1.00 -6.11 11.73
C SER A 130 -2.50 -6.29 11.45
N ASP A 131 -3.36 -5.45 12.06
CA ASP A 131 -4.80 -5.45 11.83
C ASP A 131 -5.18 -4.55 10.63
N GLY A 132 -4.46 -3.45 10.39
CA GLY A 132 -4.75 -2.49 9.31
C GLY A 132 -4.28 -2.92 7.93
N THR A 133 -3.10 -3.54 7.84
CA THR A 133 -2.53 -3.97 6.55
C THR A 133 -3.44 -4.92 5.77
N PRO A 134 -4.10 -5.94 6.38
CA PRO A 134 -5.04 -6.78 5.66
C PRO A 134 -6.24 -6.00 5.10
N LYS A 135 -6.75 -5.00 5.83
CA LYS A 135 -7.84 -4.14 5.38
C LYS A 135 -7.44 -3.32 4.15
N GLN A 136 -6.29 -2.65 4.21
CA GLN A 136 -5.76 -1.90 3.07
C GLN A 136 -5.58 -2.81 1.84
N LYS A 137 -4.99 -3.98 2.01
CA LYS A 137 -4.81 -4.95 0.92
C LYS A 137 -6.14 -5.43 0.34
N SER A 138 -7.19 -5.59 1.17
CA SER A 138 -8.52 -5.99 0.68
C SER A 138 -9.16 -4.91 -0.19
N LEU A 139 -9.04 -3.63 0.18
CA LEU A 139 -9.52 -2.52 -0.65
C LEU A 139 -8.77 -2.45 -1.99
N ILE A 140 -7.44 -2.53 -1.97
CA ILE A 140 -6.62 -2.55 -3.18
C ILE A 140 -7.04 -3.73 -4.09
N ARG A 141 -7.22 -4.92 -3.51
CA ARG A 141 -7.68 -6.09 -4.26
C ARG A 141 -9.07 -5.87 -4.88
N ALA A 142 -10.01 -5.30 -4.14
CA ALA A 142 -11.34 -5.00 -4.67
C ALA A 142 -11.27 -4.03 -5.86
N ILE A 143 -10.42 -3.01 -5.78
CA ILE A 143 -10.19 -2.06 -6.88
C ILE A 143 -9.56 -2.76 -8.08
N THR A 144 -8.49 -3.52 -7.88
CA THR A 144 -7.71 -4.10 -8.98
C THR A 144 -8.41 -5.28 -9.66
N GLN A 145 -9.26 -6.04 -8.94
CA GLN A 145 -9.98 -7.20 -9.44
C GLN A 145 -11.41 -6.91 -9.92
N SER A 146 -11.93 -5.69 -9.74
CA SER A 146 -13.27 -5.33 -10.20
C SER A 146 -13.44 -5.51 -11.70
N ASN A 147 -14.66 -5.88 -12.13
CA ASN A 147 -15.04 -5.98 -13.54
C ASN A 147 -15.38 -4.62 -14.17
N MET A 148 -15.44 -3.55 -13.37
CA MET A 148 -15.70 -2.18 -13.82
C MET A 148 -14.39 -1.46 -14.17
N HIS A 149 -14.46 -0.39 -14.98
CA HIS A 149 -13.42 0.63 -15.01
C HIS A 149 -13.46 1.41 -13.70
N ILE A 150 -12.33 1.63 -13.04
CA ILE A 150 -12.25 2.36 -11.79
C ILE A 150 -11.47 3.65 -11.99
N ILE A 151 -12.09 4.77 -11.59
CA ILE A 151 -11.46 6.08 -11.53
C ILE A 151 -11.51 6.53 -10.07
N ALA A 152 -10.36 6.62 -9.43
CA ALA A 152 -10.27 7.02 -8.03
C ALA A 152 -9.61 8.40 -7.92
N THR A 153 -10.22 9.30 -7.15
CA THR A 153 -9.57 10.56 -6.81
C THR A 153 -8.85 10.46 -5.49
N MET A 154 -7.79 11.23 -5.32
CA MET A 154 -7.04 11.36 -4.08
C MET A 154 -6.66 12.83 -3.87
N ARG A 155 -6.59 13.23 -2.62
CA ARG A 155 -5.98 14.50 -2.23
C ARG A 155 -4.47 14.41 -2.42
N SER A 156 -3.82 15.53 -2.64
CA SER A 156 -2.36 15.60 -2.66
C SER A 156 -1.81 16.09 -1.32
N LYS A 157 -0.65 15.58 -0.96
CA LYS A 157 0.20 16.09 0.11
C LYS A 157 1.53 16.54 -0.48
N THR A 158 2.17 17.51 0.17
CA THR A 158 3.53 17.91 -0.22
C THR A 158 4.50 16.80 0.15
N GLU A 159 5.28 16.36 -0.81
CA GLU A 159 6.34 15.40 -0.61
C GLU A 159 7.66 16.12 -0.34
N TRP A 160 8.35 15.64 0.70
CA TRP A 160 9.61 16.22 1.18
C TRP A 160 10.69 15.15 1.18
N GLU A 161 11.85 15.50 0.68
CA GLU A 161 13.05 14.67 0.76
C GLU A 161 14.11 15.35 1.63
N THR A 162 14.98 14.54 2.24
CA THR A 162 16.11 15.07 3.01
C THR A 162 17.25 15.38 2.05
N GLY A 163 17.34 16.64 1.63
CA GLY A 163 18.45 17.15 0.84
C GLY A 163 19.60 17.67 1.73
N LYS A 164 20.78 17.88 1.13
CA LYS A 164 21.88 18.59 1.79
C LYS A 164 21.86 20.07 1.37
N ASP A 165 22.02 20.94 2.34
CA ASP A 165 22.23 22.36 2.08
C ASP A 165 23.64 22.57 1.52
N GLU A 166 23.74 23.12 0.31
CA GLU A 166 25.02 23.28 -0.40
C GLU A 166 26.03 24.16 0.33
N LYS A 167 25.54 25.09 1.18
CA LYS A 167 26.41 26.03 1.90
C LYS A 167 26.87 25.52 3.27
N THR A 168 26.01 24.75 3.94
CA THR A 168 26.28 24.33 5.33
C THR A 168 26.52 22.83 5.45
N GLY A 169 26.28 22.03 4.41
CA GLY A 169 26.35 20.57 4.43
C GLY A 169 25.32 19.89 5.33
N LYS A 170 24.45 20.67 5.99
CA LYS A 170 23.43 20.12 6.90
C LYS A 170 22.24 19.58 6.13
N SER A 171 21.67 18.52 6.65
CA SER A 171 20.40 17.97 6.13
C SER A 171 19.28 18.98 6.33
N LYS A 172 18.53 19.27 5.25
CA LYS A 172 17.31 20.06 5.31
C LYS A 172 16.22 19.39 4.49
N PRO A 173 14.93 19.51 4.90
CA PRO A 173 13.82 19.05 4.06
C PRO A 173 13.76 19.89 2.78
N VAL A 174 13.74 19.22 1.63
CA VAL A 174 13.56 19.81 0.31
C VAL A 174 12.24 19.32 -0.24
N ARG A 175 11.38 20.25 -0.69
CA ARG A 175 10.14 19.90 -1.35
C ARG A 175 10.47 19.34 -2.72
N ILE A 176 10.04 18.09 -2.99
CA ILE A 176 10.27 17.41 -4.28
C ILE A 176 9.03 17.40 -5.15
N GLY A 177 7.81 17.60 -4.61
CA GLY A 177 6.61 17.61 -5.40
C GLY A 177 5.34 17.45 -4.60
N LEU A 178 4.32 16.95 -5.28
CA LEU A 178 3.08 16.48 -4.70
C LEU A 178 3.03 14.96 -4.80
N ALA A 179 2.47 14.31 -3.78
CA ALA A 179 2.20 12.89 -3.77
C ALA A 179 0.74 12.65 -3.37
N PRO A 180 0.13 11.51 -3.75
CA PRO A 180 -1.19 11.16 -3.28
C PRO A 180 -1.24 11.05 -1.75
N GLU A 181 -2.29 11.59 -1.13
CA GLU A 181 -2.57 11.36 0.29
C GLU A 181 -3.16 9.97 0.49
N GLN A 182 -2.27 8.99 0.53
CA GLN A 182 -2.60 7.57 0.60
C GLN A 182 -1.43 6.79 1.21
N GLY A 183 -1.62 5.51 1.48
CA GLY A 183 -0.56 4.59 1.87
C GLY A 183 0.53 4.52 0.82
N LYS A 184 1.79 4.41 1.27
CA LYS A 184 2.96 4.33 0.40
C LYS A 184 2.82 3.15 -0.58
N GLY A 185 3.09 3.39 -1.84
CA GLY A 185 3.04 2.38 -2.88
C GLY A 185 1.70 2.25 -3.59
N ILE A 186 0.68 3.05 -3.25
CA ILE A 186 -0.62 3.01 -3.92
C ILE A 186 -0.50 3.30 -5.42
N GLU A 187 0.48 4.10 -5.81
CA GLU A 187 0.78 4.45 -7.19
C GLU A 187 1.16 3.23 -8.06
N TYR A 188 1.65 2.16 -7.45
CA TYR A 188 1.98 0.93 -8.19
C TYR A 188 0.76 0.09 -8.56
N GLU A 189 -0.35 0.28 -7.85
CA GLU A 189 -1.57 -0.53 -7.99
C GLU A 189 -2.47 -0.05 -9.13
N PHE A 190 -2.33 1.23 -9.54
CA PHE A 190 -3.07 1.79 -10.66
C PHE A 190 -2.32 1.62 -11.99
N ASP A 191 -3.07 1.48 -13.10
CA ASP A 191 -2.49 1.39 -14.44
C ASP A 191 -2.07 2.75 -14.96
N MET A 192 -2.83 3.78 -14.58
CA MET A 192 -2.59 5.17 -14.92
C MET A 192 -2.66 6.06 -13.70
N LEU A 193 -1.69 6.95 -13.56
CA LEU A 193 -1.64 7.96 -12.51
C LEU A 193 -1.60 9.35 -13.15
N MET A 194 -2.55 10.19 -12.78
CA MET A 194 -2.74 11.54 -13.29
C MET A 194 -2.64 12.56 -12.15
N GLU A 195 -1.72 13.49 -12.26
CA GLU A 195 -1.62 14.66 -11.38
C GLU A 195 -2.32 15.84 -12.02
N ILE A 196 -3.26 16.49 -11.31
CA ILE A 196 -3.89 17.72 -11.75
C ILE A 196 -3.41 18.86 -10.87
N ASN A 197 -2.88 19.93 -11.48
CA ASN A 197 -2.45 21.12 -10.78
C ASN A 197 -3.60 22.13 -10.58
N ASP A 198 -3.32 23.22 -9.88
CA ASP A 198 -4.27 24.32 -9.60
C ASP A 198 -4.70 25.13 -10.83
N SER A 199 -3.96 25.04 -11.93
CA SER A 199 -4.30 25.61 -13.23
C SER A 199 -5.08 24.62 -14.13
N HIS A 200 -5.56 23.50 -13.57
CA HIS A 200 -6.36 22.47 -14.23
C HIS A 200 -5.63 21.70 -15.35
N TYR A 201 -4.29 21.76 -15.38
CA TYR A 201 -3.51 20.88 -16.24
C TYR A 201 -3.28 19.54 -15.54
N ALA A 202 -3.60 18.49 -16.26
CA ALA A 202 -3.36 17.11 -15.84
C ALA A 202 -2.14 16.57 -16.55
N THR A 203 -1.16 16.07 -15.78
CA THR A 203 0.01 15.38 -16.31
C THR A 203 -0.12 13.89 -16.02
N ILE A 204 0.05 13.05 -17.02
CA ILE A 204 0.03 11.59 -16.87
C ILE A 204 1.41 11.13 -16.46
N ILE A 205 1.60 10.91 -15.14
CA ILE A 205 2.90 10.55 -14.56
C ILE A 205 3.21 9.07 -14.77
N LYS A 206 2.19 8.23 -14.81
CA LYS A 206 2.32 6.79 -15.04
C LYS A 206 1.26 6.33 -16.02
N ASP A 207 1.67 5.57 -17.00
CA ASP A 207 0.79 4.88 -17.94
C ASP A 207 1.37 3.53 -18.35
N ARG A 208 0.73 2.42 -17.93
CA ARG A 208 1.14 1.08 -18.33
C ARG A 208 0.92 0.77 -19.82
N SER A 209 0.12 1.58 -20.49
CA SER A 209 -0.09 1.44 -21.94
C SER A 209 1.08 1.98 -22.75
N GLY A 210 1.83 2.92 -22.20
CA GLY A 210 2.87 3.69 -22.87
C GLY A 210 2.35 4.69 -23.92
N LYS A 211 1.04 4.71 -24.19
CA LYS A 211 0.45 5.60 -25.20
C LYS A 211 0.29 7.03 -24.72
N PHE A 212 -0.02 7.19 -23.42
CA PHE A 212 -0.38 8.48 -22.83
C PHE A 212 0.68 9.01 -21.85
N GLN A 213 1.79 8.27 -21.68
CA GLN A 213 2.86 8.63 -20.75
C GLN A 213 3.36 10.05 -21.04
N ASP A 214 3.51 10.87 -19.98
CA ASP A 214 4.00 12.26 -20.01
C ASP A 214 3.12 13.26 -20.78
N MET A 215 1.89 12.85 -21.15
CA MET A 215 0.93 13.79 -21.75
C MET A 215 0.45 14.82 -20.73
N GLU A 216 0.36 16.07 -21.18
CA GLU A 216 -0.32 17.16 -20.47
C GLU A 216 -1.66 17.47 -21.13
N ILE A 217 -2.72 17.48 -20.34
CA ILE A 217 -4.09 17.70 -20.82
C ILE A 217 -4.71 18.80 -19.98
N HIS A 218 -5.09 19.89 -20.60
CA HIS A 218 -5.87 20.95 -19.92
C HIS A 218 -7.30 20.47 -19.76
N CYS A 219 -7.76 20.39 -18.50
CA CYS A 219 -9.13 20.02 -18.16
C CYS A 219 -9.57 18.70 -18.82
N PRO A 220 -9.02 17.53 -18.41
CA PRO A 220 -9.35 16.26 -19.01
C PRO A 220 -10.85 16.05 -19.22
N ASP A 221 -11.22 15.62 -20.41
CA ASP A 221 -12.59 15.66 -20.89
C ASP A 221 -13.10 14.32 -21.45
N GLU A 222 -14.29 14.32 -22.02
CA GLU A 222 -14.96 13.16 -22.62
C GLU A 222 -14.18 12.62 -23.82
N LYS A 223 -13.44 13.48 -24.53
CA LYS A 223 -12.61 13.07 -25.66
C LYS A 223 -11.48 12.17 -25.18
N PHE A 224 -10.80 12.58 -24.11
CA PHE A 224 -9.77 11.75 -23.49
C PHE A 224 -10.36 10.43 -22.98
N GLY A 225 -11.56 10.46 -22.36
CA GLY A 225 -12.27 9.24 -21.95
C GLY A 225 -12.56 8.28 -23.10
N LYS A 226 -12.96 8.79 -24.28
CA LYS A 226 -13.16 7.99 -25.50
C LYS A 226 -11.86 7.37 -26.01
N GLU A 227 -10.77 8.14 -26.05
CA GLU A 227 -9.46 7.64 -26.46
C GLU A 227 -8.94 6.52 -25.54
N LEU A 228 -9.19 6.64 -24.24
CA LEU A 228 -8.93 5.58 -23.28
C LEU A 228 -9.78 4.34 -23.58
N ALA A 229 -11.09 4.50 -23.76
CA ALA A 229 -11.99 3.37 -24.05
C ALA A 229 -11.61 2.63 -25.34
N GLU A 230 -11.24 3.35 -26.39
CA GLU A 230 -10.76 2.78 -27.65
C GLU A 230 -9.50 1.92 -27.43
N TRP A 231 -8.56 2.38 -26.61
CA TRP A 231 -7.34 1.63 -26.33
C TRP A 231 -7.63 0.40 -25.46
N LEU A 232 -8.48 0.52 -24.43
CA LEU A 232 -8.82 -0.55 -23.48
C LEU A 232 -9.59 -1.70 -24.13
N THR A 233 -10.34 -1.42 -25.20
CA THR A 233 -11.12 -2.41 -25.96
C THR A 233 -10.33 -3.11 -27.06
N GLN A 234 -9.07 -2.71 -27.29
CA GLN A 234 -8.20 -3.38 -28.26
C GLN A 234 -7.77 -4.75 -27.73
N GLY A 235 -7.84 -5.76 -28.59
CA GLY A 235 -7.42 -7.12 -28.28
C GLY A 235 -8.59 -8.09 -28.08
N VAL A 236 -8.28 -9.29 -27.61
CA VAL A 236 -9.27 -10.34 -27.40
C VAL A 236 -10.00 -10.14 -26.06
N VAL A 237 -11.28 -10.49 -26.05
CA VAL A 237 -12.03 -10.51 -24.80
C VAL A 237 -11.46 -11.60 -23.88
N PRO A 238 -10.99 -11.29 -22.67
CA PRO A 238 -10.42 -12.28 -21.79
C PRO A 238 -11.52 -13.27 -21.33
N VAL A 239 -11.29 -14.55 -21.57
CA VAL A 239 -12.13 -15.62 -20.99
C VAL A 239 -11.65 -15.84 -19.55
N ARG A 240 -12.09 -14.99 -18.64
CA ARG A 240 -11.80 -15.17 -17.21
C ARG A 240 -12.90 -16.04 -16.60
N PRO A 241 -12.55 -17.08 -15.80
CA PRO A 241 -13.53 -17.70 -14.93
C PRO A 241 -14.12 -16.61 -14.03
N ALA A 242 -15.44 -16.64 -13.84
CA ALA A 242 -16.09 -15.72 -12.91
C ALA A 242 -15.34 -15.79 -11.56
N PRO A 243 -15.04 -14.64 -10.91
CA PRO A 243 -14.42 -14.67 -9.60
C PRO A 243 -15.30 -15.50 -8.68
N GLN A 244 -14.77 -16.61 -8.19
CA GLN A 244 -15.46 -17.36 -7.15
C GLN A 244 -15.47 -16.43 -5.92
N PRO A 245 -16.67 -16.13 -5.37
CA PRO A 245 -16.73 -15.34 -4.15
C PRO A 245 -16.01 -16.12 -3.05
N GLU A 246 -14.86 -15.63 -2.63
CA GLU A 246 -14.27 -16.12 -1.40
C GLU A 246 -15.28 -15.83 -0.28
N PRO A 247 -15.60 -16.79 0.59
CA PRO A 247 -16.57 -16.59 1.64
C PRO A 247 -16.11 -15.49 2.56
N ILE A 248 -16.79 -14.35 2.51
CA ILE A 248 -16.62 -13.26 3.47
C ILE A 248 -17.03 -13.81 4.84
N SER A 249 -16.07 -14.06 5.69
CA SER A 249 -16.31 -14.44 7.07
C SER A 249 -16.86 -13.25 7.84
N ILE A 250 -18.17 -13.02 7.73
CA ILE A 250 -18.88 -12.08 8.59
C ILE A 250 -19.08 -12.77 9.94
N ALA A 251 -18.31 -12.35 10.93
CA ALA A 251 -18.51 -12.75 12.30
C ALA A 251 -19.89 -12.27 12.78
N LYS A 252 -20.85 -13.19 12.91
CA LYS A 252 -22.12 -12.93 13.60
C LYS A 252 -21.92 -12.99 15.13
N PRO A 253 -22.59 -12.14 15.89
CA PRO A 253 -22.51 -12.19 17.35
C PRO A 253 -23.18 -13.46 17.91
N THR A 254 -22.54 -14.01 18.89
CA THR A 254 -22.80 -15.21 19.67
C THR A 254 -24.11 -15.18 20.46
N VAL A 255 -24.72 -16.35 20.69
CA VAL A 255 -24.82 -17.05 22.00
C VAL A 255 -25.69 -18.33 21.86
N PRO A 256 -25.70 -19.33 22.80
CA PRO A 256 -24.90 -20.55 22.79
C PRO A 256 -25.71 -21.87 22.90
N LYS A 257 -25.14 -22.97 22.61
CA LYS A 257 -25.02 -24.23 23.38
C LYS A 257 -24.97 -25.49 22.51
N PRO A 258 -24.38 -26.58 22.97
CA PRO A 258 -23.61 -27.51 22.15
C PRO A 258 -24.30 -28.83 21.83
N LYS A 259 -23.93 -29.47 20.72
CA LYS A 259 -23.91 -30.94 20.54
C LYS A 259 -23.15 -31.38 19.28
N PRO A 260 -22.85 -32.64 19.06
CA PRO A 260 -21.48 -33.15 19.03
C PRO A 260 -20.89 -33.36 17.63
N ALA A 261 -19.58 -33.57 17.59
CA ALA A 261 -18.64 -33.59 16.48
C ALA A 261 -18.97 -34.54 15.32
N VAL A 262 -18.71 -34.02 14.09
CA VAL A 262 -18.40 -34.82 12.88
C VAL A 262 -17.11 -34.26 12.26
N PRO A 263 -16.17 -35.06 11.78
CA PRO A 263 -14.78 -34.66 11.55
C PRO A 263 -14.62 -33.77 10.31
N LYS A 264 -13.81 -32.69 10.47
CA LYS A 264 -13.39 -31.76 9.39
C LYS A 264 -12.30 -32.38 8.52
N PRO A 265 -12.27 -32.07 7.19
CA PRO A 265 -11.08 -32.34 6.36
C PRO A 265 -9.94 -31.41 6.75
N ALA A 266 -8.73 -31.95 6.73
CA ALA A 266 -7.50 -31.31 7.19
C ALA A 266 -7.14 -30.08 6.36
N VAL A 267 -6.91 -28.95 7.08
CA VAL A 267 -6.20 -27.75 6.61
C VAL A 267 -4.72 -28.11 6.58
N PRO A 268 -3.91 -27.68 5.58
CA PRO A 268 -2.47 -27.94 5.62
C PRO A 268 -1.87 -27.25 6.85
N GLU A 269 -1.33 -28.05 7.73
CA GLU A 269 -0.65 -27.61 8.95
C GLU A 269 0.52 -26.69 8.60
N SER A 270 0.57 -25.51 9.21
CA SER A 270 1.73 -24.63 9.12
C SER A 270 2.96 -25.40 9.63
N LYS A 271 4.15 -25.17 9.05
CA LYS A 271 5.41 -25.79 9.49
C LYS A 271 5.65 -25.68 11.01
N PHE A 272 4.96 -24.74 11.67
CA PHE A 272 5.02 -24.52 13.10
C PHE A 272 4.20 -25.52 13.93
N SER A 273 3.19 -26.16 13.37
CA SER A 273 2.40 -27.19 14.09
C SER A 273 3.11 -28.53 14.23
N ALA A 274 4.14 -28.79 13.41
CA ALA A 274 4.94 -30.01 13.47
C ALA A 274 6.10 -29.97 14.49
N ILE A 275 6.36 -28.84 15.13
CA ILE A 275 7.46 -28.61 16.09
C ILE A 275 6.97 -28.93 17.51
N SER A 276 7.83 -29.58 18.36
CA SER A 276 7.50 -29.89 19.73
C SER A 276 7.21 -28.65 20.58
N ALA A 277 6.47 -28.80 21.69
CA ALA A 277 6.14 -27.68 22.56
C ALA A 277 7.40 -27.00 23.14
N GLU A 278 8.43 -27.76 23.39
CA GLU A 278 9.72 -27.30 23.92
C GLU A 278 10.51 -26.50 22.87
N GLU A 279 10.55 -26.98 21.63
CA GLU A 279 11.17 -26.26 20.51
C GLU A 279 10.42 -24.94 20.18
N LYS A 280 9.08 -24.93 20.24
CA LYS A 280 8.28 -23.71 20.10
C LYS A 280 8.63 -22.67 21.14
N GLN A 281 8.76 -23.10 22.40
CA GLN A 281 9.12 -22.20 23.49
C GLN A 281 10.54 -21.67 23.31
N ASN A 282 11.48 -22.50 22.87
CA ASN A 282 12.86 -22.08 22.56
C ASN A 282 12.88 -21.02 21.43
N ILE A 283 12.16 -21.23 20.34
CA ILE A 283 12.06 -20.28 19.22
C ILE A 283 11.49 -18.94 19.72
N ILE A 284 10.42 -18.96 20.52
CA ILE A 284 9.82 -17.74 21.09
C ILE A 284 10.83 -17.01 21.98
N ASN A 285 11.59 -17.72 22.79
CA ASN A 285 12.61 -17.15 23.66
C ASN A 285 13.73 -16.48 22.83
N LEU A 286 14.19 -17.13 21.77
CA LEU A 286 15.20 -16.59 20.85
C LEU A 286 14.69 -15.37 20.09
N GLN A 287 13.46 -15.39 19.62
CA GLN A 287 12.82 -14.24 18.96
C GLN A 287 12.72 -13.03 19.90
N ASN A 288 12.34 -13.25 21.16
CA ASN A 288 12.24 -12.18 22.15
C ASN A 288 13.63 -11.64 22.50
N ARG A 289 14.62 -12.52 22.73
CA ARG A 289 16.00 -12.11 23.00
C ARG A 289 16.58 -11.28 21.85
N LEU A 290 16.41 -11.73 20.61
CA LEU A 290 16.89 -10.99 19.44
C LEU A 290 16.21 -9.61 19.32
N ARG A 291 14.90 -9.53 19.58
CA ARG A 291 14.14 -8.30 19.56
C ARG A 291 14.62 -7.31 20.62
N ASP A 292 14.86 -7.79 21.84
CA ASP A 292 15.38 -6.97 22.95
C ASP A 292 16.80 -6.48 22.65
N MET A 293 17.65 -7.30 22.04
CA MET A 293 19.00 -6.91 21.63
C MET A 293 18.98 -5.84 20.57
N VAL A 294 18.16 -5.98 19.52
CA VAL A 294 17.99 -4.96 18.45
C VAL A 294 17.48 -3.65 19.04
N GLU A 295 16.53 -3.72 19.97
CA GLU A 295 15.96 -2.54 20.62
C GLU A 295 17.02 -1.85 21.52
N ASN A 296 17.77 -2.58 22.30
CA ASN A 296 18.84 -2.06 23.15
C ASN A 296 19.97 -1.47 22.31
N PHE A 297 20.35 -2.14 21.24
CA PHE A 297 21.38 -1.69 20.32
C PHE A 297 20.98 -0.39 19.63
N SER A 298 19.76 -0.29 19.14
CA SER A 298 19.24 0.93 18.52
C SER A 298 19.16 2.09 19.52
N ARG A 299 18.92 1.84 20.82
CA ARG A 299 18.95 2.87 21.88
C ARG A 299 20.37 3.36 22.18
N GLN A 300 21.35 2.49 22.19
CA GLN A 300 22.76 2.84 22.48
C GLN A 300 23.40 3.62 21.34
N ASN A 301 23.07 3.31 20.09
CA ASN A 301 23.60 3.96 18.89
C ASN A 301 22.87 5.25 18.49
N LEU A 302 21.78 5.62 19.17
CA LEU A 302 20.99 6.83 18.86
C LEU A 302 21.77 8.14 18.89
N ARG A 303 22.89 8.21 19.58
CA ARG A 303 23.68 9.45 19.70
C ARG A 303 24.38 9.87 18.41
N GLY A 304 24.46 8.98 17.39
CA GLY A 304 25.04 9.27 16.07
C GLY A 304 24.02 9.40 14.93
N TYR A 305 22.87 8.75 15.01
CA TYR A 305 21.92 8.64 13.91
C TYR A 305 20.71 9.60 13.97
N GLY A 306 20.49 10.28 15.08
CA GLY A 306 19.40 11.26 15.24
C GLY A 306 17.98 10.68 15.16
N ASN A 307 17.81 9.42 14.72
CA ASN A 307 16.53 8.76 14.59
C ASN A 307 16.63 7.25 14.90
N ARG A 308 15.95 6.83 15.97
CA ARG A 308 15.89 5.45 16.47
C ARG A 308 15.36 4.47 15.45
N ASP A 309 14.36 4.87 14.68
CA ASP A 309 13.70 3.98 13.70
C ASP A 309 14.64 3.66 12.54
N LYS A 310 15.42 4.64 12.10
CA LYS A 310 16.42 4.43 11.05
C LYS A 310 17.54 3.48 11.49
N ALA A 311 18.06 3.66 12.71
CA ALA A 311 19.08 2.76 13.28
C ALA A 311 18.56 1.31 13.37
N ARG A 312 17.30 1.15 13.75
CA ARG A 312 16.64 -0.17 13.81
C ARG A 312 16.47 -0.80 12.43
N GLU A 313 16.03 -0.04 11.42
CA GLU A 313 15.91 -0.50 10.03
C GLU A 313 17.26 -0.95 9.47
N GLU A 314 18.32 -0.22 9.72
CA GLU A 314 19.68 -0.59 9.31
C GLU A 314 20.16 -1.89 9.98
N ILE A 315 19.89 -2.08 11.28
CA ILE A 315 20.19 -3.32 11.99
C ILE A 315 19.40 -4.49 11.40
N TYR A 316 18.11 -4.32 11.12
CA TYR A 316 17.31 -5.37 10.48
C TYR A 316 17.80 -5.69 9.06
N ALA A 317 18.22 -4.69 8.30
CA ALA A 317 18.79 -4.90 6.97
C ALA A 317 20.11 -5.71 7.05
N CYS A 318 20.97 -5.42 8.05
CA CYS A 318 22.18 -6.19 8.30
C CYS A 318 21.90 -7.64 8.74
N LEU A 319 20.81 -7.86 9.49
CA LEU A 319 20.35 -9.18 9.89
C LEU A 319 19.62 -9.94 8.77
N GLY A 320 19.36 -9.30 7.63
CA GLY A 320 18.67 -9.91 6.49
C GLY A 320 17.18 -10.18 6.72
N THR A 321 16.56 -9.57 7.74
CA THR A 321 15.15 -9.78 8.05
C THR A 321 14.50 -8.51 8.61
N HIS A 322 13.25 -8.24 8.20
CA HIS A 322 12.40 -7.20 8.79
C HIS A 322 11.38 -7.77 9.80
N THR A 323 11.27 -9.11 9.90
CA THR A 323 10.22 -9.80 10.67
C THR A 323 10.80 -10.94 11.50
N ILE A 324 11.38 -10.60 12.66
CA ILE A 324 11.91 -11.62 13.60
C ILE A 324 10.81 -12.62 13.99
N GLY A 325 9.55 -12.17 14.10
CA GLY A 325 8.41 -13.00 14.51
C GLY A 325 8.02 -14.10 13.51
N GLU A 326 8.44 -13.99 12.24
CA GLU A 326 8.18 -14.98 11.19
C GLU A 326 9.34 -15.95 10.99
N CYS A 327 10.43 -15.77 11.72
CA CYS A 327 11.58 -16.67 11.68
C CYS A 327 11.38 -17.81 12.69
N PHE A 328 11.08 -19.02 12.19
CA PHE A 328 10.86 -20.22 13.00
C PHE A 328 12.06 -21.19 12.98
N ASN A 329 13.24 -20.73 12.60
CA ASN A 329 14.47 -21.50 12.61
C ASN A 329 15.34 -21.07 13.80
N ALA A 330 15.47 -21.95 14.81
CA ALA A 330 16.21 -21.66 16.05
C ALA A 330 17.71 -21.43 15.80
N GLU A 331 18.33 -22.16 14.88
CA GLU A 331 19.76 -22.02 14.55
C GLU A 331 20.03 -20.66 13.88
N TYR A 332 19.13 -20.23 12.98
CA TYR A 332 19.23 -18.93 12.33
C TYR A 332 19.04 -17.78 13.33
N LEU A 333 18.05 -17.87 14.22
CA LEU A 333 17.84 -16.89 15.29
C LEU A 333 19.06 -16.79 16.21
N GLN A 334 19.66 -17.93 16.59
CA GLN A 334 20.85 -17.96 17.42
C GLN A 334 22.07 -17.37 16.69
N SER A 335 22.21 -17.61 15.39
CA SER A 335 23.30 -17.01 14.59
C SER A 335 23.19 -15.48 14.52
N MET A 336 21.98 -14.93 14.38
CA MET A 336 21.74 -13.48 14.43
C MET A 336 22.06 -12.88 15.80
N ILE A 337 21.69 -13.58 16.89
CA ILE A 337 22.04 -13.16 18.26
C ILE A 337 23.55 -13.10 18.42
N ASN A 338 24.26 -14.15 18.04
CA ASN A 338 25.72 -14.22 18.14
C ASN A 338 26.39 -13.09 17.33
N MET A 339 25.87 -12.76 16.16
CA MET A 339 26.37 -11.67 15.33
C MET A 339 26.20 -10.29 16.00
N LEU A 340 25.06 -10.04 16.62
CA LEU A 340 24.84 -8.80 17.39
C LEU A 340 25.72 -8.72 18.63
N GLU A 341 25.96 -9.84 19.32
CA GLU A 341 26.87 -9.89 20.46
C GLU A 341 28.33 -9.62 20.06
N GLU A 342 28.78 -10.17 18.93
CA GLU A 342 30.09 -9.86 18.38
C GLU A 342 30.22 -8.39 17.97
N TRP A 343 29.17 -7.83 17.38
CA TRP A 343 29.13 -6.43 16.99
C TRP A 343 29.17 -5.51 18.22
N GLN A 344 28.41 -5.86 19.26
CA GLN A 344 28.41 -5.13 20.53
C GLN A 344 29.81 -5.10 21.19
N LYS A 345 30.55 -6.21 21.16
CA LYS A 345 31.93 -6.28 21.65
C LYS A 345 32.90 -5.40 20.87
N LYS A 346 32.66 -5.20 19.55
CA LYS A 346 33.51 -4.34 18.71
C LYS A 346 33.17 -2.88 18.82
N THR A 347 31.96 -2.54 19.29
CA THR A 347 31.50 -1.16 19.49
C THR A 347 31.66 -0.65 20.92
N ASP A 348 32.19 -1.45 21.85
CA ASP A 348 32.67 -1.03 23.18
C ASP A 348 33.95 -0.19 23.04
N ILE A 349 33.85 0.88 22.23
CA ILE A 349 34.81 1.98 22.23
C ILE A 349 34.49 2.84 23.45
N PRO A 350 35.44 3.08 24.34
CA PRO A 350 35.21 3.94 25.52
C PRO A 350 34.72 5.29 25.07
N PHE A 351 33.71 5.78 25.77
CA PHE A 351 32.96 7.01 25.54
C PHE A 351 33.87 8.18 25.19
N SER A 352 33.99 8.54 23.92
CA SER A 352 34.52 9.80 23.46
C SER A 352 33.36 10.74 23.14
N PRO A 353 33.37 12.00 23.56
CA PRO A 353 32.27 12.94 23.29
C PRO A 353 32.13 13.36 21.80
N ALA A 354 32.97 12.84 20.91
CA ALA A 354 32.84 13.06 19.47
C ALA A 354 32.20 11.83 18.79
N PRO A 355 31.17 12.00 17.94
CA PRO A 355 30.60 10.88 17.21
C PRO A 355 31.66 10.26 16.31
N PRO A 356 31.67 8.90 16.14
CA PRO A 356 32.52 8.25 15.16
C PRO A 356 32.21 8.82 13.77
N LYS A 357 33.23 9.06 12.95
CA LYS A 357 33.05 9.55 11.59
C LYS A 357 32.28 8.53 10.78
N ASP A 358 31.36 8.99 9.95
CA ASP A 358 30.51 8.16 9.06
C ASP A 358 31.29 7.08 8.29
N GLU A 359 32.55 7.33 7.96
CA GLU A 359 33.45 6.38 7.28
C GLU A 359 33.75 5.11 8.10
N GLN A 360 33.83 5.19 9.45
CA GLN A 360 34.11 4.01 10.28
C GLN A 360 32.88 3.13 10.42
N ILE A 361 31.70 3.72 10.46
CA ILE A 361 30.44 2.98 10.53
C ILE A 361 30.18 2.29 9.19
N ASN A 362 30.38 2.98 8.08
CA ASN A 362 30.23 2.41 6.75
C ASN A 362 31.25 1.27 6.48
N ALA A 363 32.46 1.36 7.00
CA ALA A 363 33.44 0.27 6.89
C ALA A 363 33.01 -0.97 7.67
N ILE A 364 32.45 -0.82 8.88
CA ILE A 364 31.91 -1.91 9.68
C ILE A 364 30.70 -2.55 9.01
N LEU A 365 29.78 -1.72 8.48
CA LEU A 365 28.58 -2.18 7.75
C LEU A 365 28.97 -2.95 6.47
N GLN A 366 29.96 -2.47 5.72
CA GLN A 366 30.47 -3.13 4.54
C GLN A 366 31.14 -4.48 4.87
N GLU A 367 31.90 -4.54 5.98
CA GLU A 367 32.52 -5.81 6.43
C GLU A 367 31.48 -6.85 6.85
N ILE A 368 30.38 -6.41 7.49
CA ILE A 368 29.25 -7.28 7.86
C ILE A 368 28.51 -7.75 6.60
N ASP A 369 28.20 -6.85 5.67
CA ASP A 369 27.52 -7.17 4.39
C ASP A 369 28.34 -8.16 3.56
N ASN A 370 29.67 -8.00 3.50
CA ASN A 370 30.56 -8.93 2.82
C ASN A 370 30.61 -10.31 3.50
N LYS A 371 30.62 -10.36 4.84
CA LYS A 371 30.60 -11.64 5.58
C LYS A 371 29.27 -12.36 5.45
N LEU A 372 28.14 -11.62 5.39
CA LEU A 372 26.82 -12.18 5.16
C LEU A 372 26.68 -12.73 3.74
N LYS A 373 27.14 -12.01 2.72
CA LYS A 373 27.12 -12.47 1.32
C LYS A 373 27.92 -13.75 1.12
N VAL A 374 29.08 -13.89 1.77
CA VAL A 374 29.93 -15.09 1.68
C VAL A 374 29.32 -16.29 2.40
N LYS A 375 28.55 -16.06 3.49
CA LYS A 375 28.06 -17.17 4.36
C LYS A 375 26.66 -17.68 3.99
N TYR A 376 25.85 -16.88 3.25
CA TYR A 376 24.44 -17.17 3.01
C TYR A 376 23.99 -17.07 1.54
N MET A 377 24.91 -16.88 0.59
CA MET A 377 24.58 -17.13 -0.83
C MET A 377 24.44 -18.64 -1.02
N PRO A 378 23.33 -19.15 -1.58
CA PRO A 378 23.27 -20.52 -2.04
C PRO A 378 24.33 -20.68 -3.12
N GLU A 379 25.16 -21.72 -3.01
CA GLU A 379 26.03 -22.13 -4.11
C GLU A 379 25.17 -22.22 -5.37
N SER A 380 25.52 -21.42 -6.37
CA SER A 380 24.93 -21.53 -7.69
C SER A 380 25.18 -22.94 -8.17
N VAL A 381 24.14 -23.74 -8.26
CA VAL A 381 24.14 -25.03 -8.93
C VAL A 381 24.53 -24.76 -10.38
N GLY A 382 25.70 -25.23 -10.75
CA GLY A 382 26.21 -25.19 -12.12
C GLY A 382 25.40 -26.07 -13.08
#